data_84f0a8b7ad226d8de43542b4acb1ad1d
#
_entry.id   84f0a8b7ad226d8de43542b4acb1ad1d
#
_cell.length_a   1.000
_cell.length_b   1.000
_cell.length_c   1.000
_cell.angle_alpha   90.00
_cell.angle_beta   90.00
_cell.angle_gamma   90.00
#
_symmetry.space_group_name_H-M   'P 1'
#
loop_
_entity.id
_entity.type
_entity.pdbx_description
1 polymer ?
#
loop_
_entity_poly.entity_id
_entity_poly.type
_entity_poly.pdbx_seq_one_letter_code
_entity_poly.pdbx_strand_id
1 'polypeptide(L)'
;MKTQNIIIVKPQGYCGGVLKAIETAKKTRIQYPDQKITMLGNLVHNQYVKKALQYYSIDTIEDKTKTRVELLDEIHEGIVIFTAHGVSPKVYEKAKEKGLILVDASCPFVLQTQKIVKQYLDEEYTIFYIGKNKHPEAESIYTMSEHVHLIEPHKEIPIVSTSKIFVTNQTTMSIYELKDTFEKIRCLYPNAIFHDEICNATRVRQQAILDLKNVDCLIVVGDPTSNNSQKLVDIGKQAGIEHVFSIQTVEDVDKKDFEKYTTIAITSGASTPTYLTNQVKDYLSLDIEKPKIRIQEIL
;
A
#
# COMPACT_ATOMS: atom_id res chain seq x y z
N MET A 1 20.17 -20.85 -27.47
CA MET A 1 19.73 -20.07 -26.29
C MET A 1 18.90 -20.99 -25.41
N LYS A 2 19.12 -21.01 -24.09
CA LYS A 2 18.23 -21.74 -23.18
C LYS A 2 16.87 -21.01 -23.21
N THR A 3 15.81 -21.75 -23.44
CA THR A 3 14.46 -21.18 -23.40
C THR A 3 14.16 -20.81 -21.95
N GLN A 4 14.04 -19.52 -21.66
CA GLN A 4 13.64 -19.06 -20.33
C GLN A 4 12.15 -19.34 -20.11
N ASN A 5 11.83 -19.87 -18.93
CA ASN A 5 10.45 -20.06 -18.50
C ASN A 5 10.04 -18.85 -17.65
N ILE A 6 9.10 -18.03 -18.17
CA ILE A 6 8.59 -16.86 -17.44
C ILE A 6 7.21 -17.17 -16.88
N ILE A 7 7.11 -17.11 -15.55
CA ILE A 7 5.89 -17.41 -14.77
C ILE A 7 5.30 -16.09 -14.29
N ILE A 8 4.05 -15.81 -14.63
CA ILE A 8 3.30 -14.71 -14.03
C ILE A 8 2.61 -15.20 -12.76
N VAL A 9 3.04 -14.66 -11.63
CA VAL A 9 2.47 -14.98 -10.30
C VAL A 9 1.21 -14.16 -10.09
N LYS A 10 0.07 -14.82 -9.98
CA LYS A 10 -1.24 -14.19 -9.77
C LYS A 10 -1.66 -14.29 -8.30
N PRO A 11 -2.41 -13.29 -7.80
CA PRO A 11 -2.86 -12.08 -8.48
C PRO A 11 -1.74 -11.04 -8.62
N GLN A 12 -1.80 -10.21 -9.67
CA GLN A 12 -0.92 -9.08 -9.89
C GLN A 12 -1.72 -7.81 -10.25
N GLY A 13 -1.05 -6.66 -10.27
CA GLY A 13 -1.68 -5.40 -10.62
C GLY A 13 -2.55 -4.83 -9.50
N TYR A 14 -3.37 -3.85 -9.84
CA TYR A 14 -4.22 -3.16 -8.87
C TYR A 14 -5.14 -4.12 -8.11
N CYS A 15 -5.24 -3.91 -6.79
CA CYS A 15 -6.28 -4.56 -5.99
C CYS A 15 -7.62 -3.82 -6.12
N GLY A 16 -8.71 -4.45 -5.64
CA GLY A 16 -10.05 -3.86 -5.69
C GLY A 16 -10.16 -2.51 -4.98
N GLY A 17 -9.45 -2.32 -3.85
CA GLY A 17 -9.40 -1.03 -3.14
C GLY A 17 -8.74 0.07 -3.97
N VAL A 18 -7.65 -0.24 -4.67
CA VAL A 18 -6.95 0.71 -5.55
C VAL A 18 -7.80 1.04 -6.78
N LEU A 19 -8.42 0.03 -7.41
CA LEU A 19 -9.33 0.26 -8.56
C LEU A 19 -10.49 1.16 -8.18
N LYS A 20 -11.12 0.94 -7.01
CA LYS A 20 -12.18 1.81 -6.49
C LYS A 20 -11.69 3.25 -6.32
N ALA A 21 -10.50 3.44 -5.76
CA ALA A 21 -9.94 4.77 -5.53
C ALA A 21 -9.65 5.51 -6.86
N ILE A 22 -9.09 4.82 -7.85
CA ILE A 22 -8.87 5.35 -9.20
C ILE A 22 -10.20 5.73 -9.85
N GLU A 23 -11.19 4.85 -9.79
CA GLU A 23 -12.52 5.11 -10.35
C GLU A 23 -13.19 6.31 -9.68
N THR A 24 -13.08 6.44 -8.36
CA THR A 24 -13.58 7.58 -7.60
C THR A 24 -12.94 8.89 -8.09
N ALA A 25 -11.60 8.90 -8.25
CA ALA A 25 -10.89 10.08 -8.75
C ALA A 25 -11.33 10.46 -10.17
N LYS A 26 -11.47 9.48 -11.07
CA LYS A 26 -11.94 9.70 -12.45
C LYS A 26 -13.37 10.21 -12.48
N LYS A 27 -14.29 9.62 -11.71
CA LYS A 27 -15.68 10.09 -11.59
C LYS A 27 -15.76 11.51 -11.06
N THR A 28 -14.92 11.85 -10.07
CA THR A 28 -14.86 13.21 -9.53
C THR A 28 -14.46 14.22 -10.60
N ARG A 29 -13.46 13.91 -11.43
CA ARG A 29 -13.07 14.80 -12.54
C ARG A 29 -14.17 14.96 -13.58
N ILE A 30 -14.88 13.90 -13.91
CA ILE A 30 -16.03 13.96 -14.85
C ILE A 30 -17.17 14.79 -14.28
N GLN A 31 -17.47 14.62 -12.98
CA GLN A 31 -18.56 15.35 -12.31
C GLN A 31 -18.24 16.84 -12.14
N TYR A 32 -16.98 17.19 -11.98
CA TYR A 32 -16.52 18.55 -11.71
C TYR A 32 -15.41 18.97 -12.70
N PRO A 33 -15.74 19.15 -13.99
CA PRO A 33 -14.74 19.35 -15.05
C PRO A 33 -13.90 20.63 -14.87
N ASP A 34 -14.53 21.70 -14.33
CA ASP A 34 -13.91 23.02 -14.19
C ASP A 34 -13.39 23.32 -12.78
N GLN A 35 -13.60 22.40 -11.83
CA GLN A 35 -13.16 22.60 -10.45
C GLN A 35 -11.69 22.19 -10.27
N LYS A 36 -11.00 22.88 -9.36
CA LYS A 36 -9.70 22.42 -8.87
C LYS A 36 -9.91 21.17 -8.03
N ILE A 37 -9.21 20.10 -8.37
CA ILE A 37 -9.25 18.83 -7.63
C ILE A 37 -7.86 18.53 -7.10
N THR A 38 -7.75 18.36 -5.79
CA THR A 38 -6.50 18.07 -5.11
C THR A 38 -6.62 16.75 -4.34
N MET A 39 -5.74 15.83 -4.63
CA MET A 39 -5.55 14.59 -3.87
C MET A 39 -4.73 14.90 -2.62
N LEU A 40 -5.24 14.59 -1.43
CA LEU A 40 -4.56 14.77 -0.16
C LEU A 40 -3.59 13.60 0.10
N GLY A 41 -2.40 13.69 -0.42
CA GLY A 41 -1.40 12.64 -0.47
C GLY A 41 -1.44 11.84 -1.77
N ASN A 42 -0.49 10.93 -1.94
CA ASN A 42 -0.49 10.02 -3.09
C ASN A 42 -1.68 9.05 -2.99
N LEU A 43 -2.47 8.92 -4.06
CA LEU A 43 -3.62 8.00 -4.12
C LEU A 43 -3.21 6.59 -3.69
N VAL A 44 -2.08 6.14 -4.18
CA VAL A 44 -1.33 4.96 -3.80
C VAL A 44 0.16 5.25 -3.91
N HIS A 45 1.00 4.45 -3.26
CA HIS A 45 2.46 4.57 -3.39
C HIS A 45 2.91 4.07 -4.78
N ASN A 46 2.75 4.93 -5.80
CA ASN A 46 3.23 4.69 -7.17
C ASN A 46 3.33 6.02 -7.93
N GLN A 47 4.56 6.37 -8.34
CA GLN A 47 4.81 7.64 -9.02
C GLN A 47 4.12 7.75 -10.38
N TYR A 48 3.92 6.64 -11.10
CA TYR A 48 3.24 6.64 -12.40
C TYR A 48 1.76 6.90 -12.25
N VAL A 49 1.14 6.43 -11.17
CA VAL A 49 -0.25 6.78 -10.81
C VAL A 49 -0.37 8.27 -10.55
N LYS A 50 0.57 8.87 -9.81
CA LYS A 50 0.61 10.33 -9.58
C LYS A 50 0.72 11.10 -10.90
N LYS A 51 1.65 10.71 -11.79
CA LYS A 51 1.79 11.34 -13.12
C LYS A 51 0.53 11.20 -13.97
N ALA A 52 -0.14 10.05 -13.91
CA ALA A 52 -1.37 9.82 -14.65
C ALA A 52 -2.54 10.65 -14.10
N LEU A 53 -2.69 10.80 -12.78
CA LEU A 53 -3.68 11.70 -12.18
C LEU A 53 -3.45 13.14 -12.62
N GLN A 54 -2.19 13.61 -12.63
CA GLN A 54 -1.85 14.93 -13.11
C GLN A 54 -2.19 15.13 -14.60
N TYR A 55 -1.98 14.11 -15.44
CA TYR A 55 -2.42 14.12 -16.85
C TYR A 55 -3.94 14.32 -16.97
N TYR A 56 -4.73 13.82 -16.00
CA TYR A 56 -6.18 14.05 -15.91
C TYR A 56 -6.54 15.29 -15.09
N SER A 57 -5.61 16.24 -14.90
CA SER A 57 -5.82 17.49 -14.17
C SER A 57 -6.29 17.29 -12.71
N ILE A 58 -5.81 16.23 -12.07
CA ILE A 58 -5.98 15.98 -10.64
C ILE A 58 -4.63 16.20 -9.96
N ASP A 59 -4.50 17.27 -9.20
CA ASP A 59 -3.28 17.60 -8.49
C ASP A 59 -3.08 16.69 -7.29
N THR A 60 -1.83 16.52 -6.86
CA THR A 60 -1.49 15.76 -5.66
C THR A 60 -0.60 16.60 -4.78
N ILE A 61 -1.02 16.79 -3.51
CA ILE A 61 -0.20 17.41 -2.49
C ILE A 61 0.38 16.31 -1.58
N GLU A 62 1.69 16.24 -1.46
CA GLU A 62 2.39 15.25 -0.65
C GLU A 62 3.71 15.80 -0.14
N ASP A 63 3.88 15.78 1.16
CA ASP A 63 5.12 16.08 1.85
C ASP A 63 5.30 15.08 3.00
N LYS A 64 6.37 14.29 2.96
CA LYS A 64 6.66 13.24 3.96
C LYS A 64 7.00 13.79 5.35
N THR A 65 7.26 15.09 5.46
CA THR A 65 7.54 15.77 6.74
C THR A 65 6.30 16.28 7.42
N LYS A 66 5.16 16.36 6.69
CA LYS A 66 3.88 16.89 7.15
C LYS A 66 2.84 15.79 7.36
N THR A 67 2.00 15.98 8.35
CA THR A 67 0.77 15.19 8.54
C THR A 67 -0.30 15.54 7.51
N ARG A 68 -1.32 14.71 7.36
CA ARG A 68 -2.48 15.01 6.49
C ARG A 68 -3.24 16.24 6.95
N VAL A 69 -3.26 16.52 8.25
CA VAL A 69 -3.86 17.73 8.83
C VAL A 69 -3.10 18.99 8.39
N GLU A 70 -1.76 18.95 8.40
CA GLU A 70 -0.90 20.07 7.96
C GLU A 70 -0.94 20.26 6.45
N LEU A 71 -0.94 19.18 5.65
CA LEU A 71 -1.09 19.27 4.21
C LEU A 71 -2.42 19.91 3.78
N LEU A 72 -3.48 19.69 4.56
CA LEU A 72 -4.79 20.28 4.30
C LEU A 72 -4.79 21.82 4.44
N ASP A 73 -3.85 22.39 5.23
CA ASP A 73 -3.71 23.86 5.34
C ASP A 73 -3.34 24.51 4.01
N GLU A 74 -2.65 23.77 3.14
CA GLU A 74 -2.22 24.27 1.83
C GLU A 74 -3.33 24.19 0.75
N ILE A 75 -4.47 23.54 1.06
CA ILE A 75 -5.64 23.47 0.16
C ILE A 75 -6.64 24.52 0.59
N HIS A 76 -6.88 25.53 -0.26
CA HIS A 76 -7.71 26.69 0.09
C HIS A 76 -9.10 26.66 -0.55
N GLU A 77 -9.29 25.88 -1.63
CA GLU A 77 -10.53 25.85 -2.40
C GLU A 77 -10.69 24.55 -3.19
N GLY A 78 -11.89 24.32 -3.69
CA GLY A 78 -12.21 23.24 -4.62
C GLY A 78 -12.52 21.92 -3.93
N ILE A 79 -12.14 20.84 -4.59
CA ILE A 79 -12.44 19.47 -4.18
C ILE A 79 -11.19 18.83 -3.62
N VAL A 80 -11.29 18.23 -2.44
CA VAL A 80 -10.22 17.39 -1.87
C VAL A 80 -10.64 15.92 -1.91
N ILE A 81 -9.76 15.08 -2.48
CA ILE A 81 -9.97 13.64 -2.51
C ILE A 81 -9.05 13.00 -1.45
N PHE A 82 -9.64 12.26 -0.53
CA PHE A 82 -8.89 11.43 0.41
C PHE A 82 -8.47 10.14 -0.28
N THR A 83 -7.23 9.72 -0.03
CA THR A 83 -6.59 8.62 -0.74
C THR A 83 -7.07 7.23 -0.28
N ALA A 84 -6.65 6.17 -0.96
CA ALA A 84 -6.95 4.79 -0.57
C ALA A 84 -6.49 4.43 0.86
N HIS A 85 -5.54 5.18 1.43
CA HIS A 85 -4.97 4.93 2.76
C HIS A 85 -5.86 5.41 3.92
N GLY A 86 -6.94 6.14 3.62
CA GLY A 86 -7.78 6.75 4.64
C GLY A 86 -7.14 7.98 5.30
N VAL A 87 -7.93 8.66 6.10
CA VAL A 87 -7.49 9.80 6.91
C VAL A 87 -8.14 9.73 8.29
N SER A 88 -7.56 10.40 9.30
CA SER A 88 -8.15 10.46 10.64
C SER A 88 -9.40 11.34 10.69
N PRO A 89 -10.27 11.19 11.71
CA PRO A 89 -11.44 12.04 11.90
C PRO A 89 -11.12 13.53 11.90
N LYS A 90 -9.98 13.93 12.48
CA LYS A 90 -9.51 15.34 12.52
C LYS A 90 -9.35 15.94 11.12
N VAL A 91 -8.94 15.13 10.13
CA VAL A 91 -8.80 15.60 8.74
C VAL A 91 -10.17 15.88 8.12
N TYR A 92 -11.17 15.02 8.40
CA TYR A 92 -12.55 15.25 7.95
C TYR A 92 -13.15 16.54 8.53
N GLU A 93 -12.98 16.75 9.84
CA GLU A 93 -13.45 17.94 10.54
C GLU A 93 -12.83 19.20 9.94
N LYS A 94 -11.51 19.24 9.86
CA LYS A 94 -10.76 20.38 9.31
C LYS A 94 -11.14 20.69 7.86
N ALA A 95 -11.31 19.66 7.02
CA ALA A 95 -11.72 19.88 5.63
C ALA A 95 -13.12 20.48 5.52
N LYS A 96 -14.06 20.07 6.39
CA LYS A 96 -15.41 20.67 6.47
C LYS A 96 -15.36 22.11 6.95
N GLU A 97 -14.56 22.42 8.00
CA GLU A 97 -14.37 23.79 8.51
C GLU A 97 -13.81 24.72 7.42
N LYS A 98 -12.96 24.20 6.52
CA LYS A 98 -12.43 24.96 5.38
C LYS A 98 -13.44 25.12 4.23
N GLY A 99 -14.64 24.53 4.30
CA GLY A 99 -15.66 24.59 3.25
C GLY A 99 -15.29 23.84 1.97
N LEU A 100 -14.37 22.87 2.04
CA LEU A 100 -13.96 22.07 0.90
C LEU A 100 -15.01 21.01 0.54
N ILE A 101 -15.16 20.72 -0.75
CA ILE A 101 -15.96 19.58 -1.21
C ILE A 101 -15.15 18.31 -0.98
N LEU A 102 -15.68 17.40 -0.15
CA LEU A 102 -14.97 16.18 0.24
C LEU A 102 -15.38 15.00 -0.63
N VAL A 103 -14.39 14.29 -1.15
CA VAL A 103 -14.56 13.00 -1.82
C VAL A 103 -13.68 11.96 -1.14
N ASP A 104 -14.27 10.88 -0.66
CA ASP A 104 -13.57 9.83 0.05
C ASP A 104 -13.30 8.63 -0.87
N ALA A 105 -12.03 8.44 -1.24
CA ALA A 105 -11.55 7.29 -2.00
C ALA A 105 -10.89 6.21 -1.12
N SER A 106 -11.09 6.24 0.20
CA SER A 106 -10.51 5.28 1.14
C SER A 106 -10.90 3.85 0.81
N CYS A 107 -9.94 2.96 0.99
CA CYS A 107 -10.15 1.53 0.84
C CYS A 107 -11.14 1.02 1.92
N PRO A 108 -12.14 0.20 1.55
CA PRO A 108 -13.10 -0.36 2.53
C PRO A 108 -12.43 -1.11 3.68
N PHE A 109 -11.33 -1.82 3.43
CA PHE A 109 -10.60 -2.53 4.48
C PHE A 109 -9.95 -1.56 5.48
N VAL A 110 -9.41 -0.44 5.01
CA VAL A 110 -8.87 0.61 5.89
C VAL A 110 -9.98 1.22 6.74
N LEU A 111 -11.13 1.54 6.13
CA LEU A 111 -12.30 2.07 6.87
C LEU A 111 -12.82 1.05 7.91
N GLN A 112 -12.78 -0.25 7.60
CA GLN A 112 -13.15 -1.30 8.54
C GLN A 112 -12.21 -1.31 9.74
N THR A 113 -10.89 -1.27 9.52
CA THR A 113 -9.89 -1.19 10.59
C THR A 113 -10.10 0.05 11.46
N GLN A 114 -10.35 1.23 10.84
CA GLN A 114 -10.67 2.47 11.56
C GLN A 114 -11.91 2.32 12.44
N LYS A 115 -12.96 1.68 11.92
CA LYS A 115 -14.21 1.45 12.66
C LYS A 115 -13.98 0.53 13.87
N ILE A 116 -13.22 -0.54 13.70
CA ILE A 116 -12.91 -1.48 14.78
C ILE A 116 -12.07 -0.78 15.86
N VAL A 117 -11.03 -0.05 15.45
CA VAL A 117 -10.19 0.71 16.40
C VAL A 117 -11.03 1.72 17.18
N LYS A 118 -11.91 2.47 16.50
CA LYS A 118 -12.82 3.41 17.14
C LYS A 118 -13.71 2.72 18.18
N GLN A 119 -14.30 1.57 17.86
CA GLN A 119 -15.14 0.80 18.76
C GLN A 119 -14.39 0.46 20.05
N TYR A 120 -13.18 -0.09 19.95
CA TYR A 120 -12.38 -0.45 21.13
C TYR A 120 -11.91 0.77 21.93
N LEU A 121 -11.66 1.91 21.27
CA LEU A 121 -11.38 3.18 21.97
C LEU A 121 -12.61 3.66 22.75
N ASP A 122 -13.82 3.57 22.18
CA ASP A 122 -15.08 3.93 22.84
C ASP A 122 -15.36 3.00 24.06
N GLU A 123 -14.82 1.77 24.05
CA GLU A 123 -14.86 0.78 25.14
C GLU A 123 -13.67 0.93 26.13
N GLU A 124 -12.89 2.02 26.04
CA GLU A 124 -11.73 2.36 26.89
C GLU A 124 -10.55 1.37 26.80
N TYR A 125 -10.35 0.72 25.64
CA TYR A 125 -9.16 -0.08 25.40
C TYR A 125 -7.98 0.80 24.99
N THR A 126 -6.79 0.42 25.41
CA THR A 126 -5.53 0.88 24.81
C THR A 126 -5.29 0.07 23.55
N ILE A 127 -4.99 0.76 22.45
CA ILE A 127 -4.80 0.15 21.13
C ILE A 127 -3.31 -0.01 20.85
N PHE A 128 -2.88 -1.21 20.54
CA PHE A 128 -1.58 -1.49 19.93
C PHE A 128 -1.78 -1.70 18.45
N TYR A 129 -1.40 -0.70 17.65
CA TYR A 129 -1.52 -0.75 16.20
C TYR A 129 -0.17 -1.09 15.56
N ILE A 130 -0.06 -2.28 14.98
CA ILE A 130 1.16 -2.74 14.32
C ILE A 130 1.20 -2.18 12.91
N GLY A 131 2.20 -1.36 12.62
CA GLY A 131 2.30 -0.68 11.34
C GLY A 131 3.63 0.02 11.14
N LYS A 132 3.77 0.65 9.98
CA LYS A 132 4.97 1.42 9.61
C LYS A 132 4.80 2.88 10.01
N ASN A 133 5.76 3.42 10.74
CA ASN A 133 5.76 4.84 11.09
C ASN A 133 5.75 5.73 9.83
N LYS A 134 5.04 6.85 9.90
CA LYS A 134 4.81 7.80 8.79
C LYS A 134 4.14 7.19 7.55
N HIS A 135 3.55 6.00 7.65
CA HIS A 135 2.69 5.49 6.60
C HIS A 135 1.30 6.12 6.74
N PRO A 136 0.68 6.62 5.65
CA PRO A 136 -0.63 7.31 5.73
C PRO A 136 -1.74 6.50 6.40
N GLU A 137 -1.82 5.20 6.13
CA GLU A 137 -2.78 4.31 6.78
C GLU A 137 -2.53 4.24 8.29
N ALA A 138 -1.27 4.10 8.72
CA ALA A 138 -0.93 4.06 10.14
C ALA A 138 -1.20 5.42 10.80
N GLU A 139 -0.86 6.54 10.12
CA GLU A 139 -1.17 7.89 10.58
C GLU A 139 -2.67 8.06 10.84
N SER A 140 -3.51 7.55 9.94
CA SER A 140 -4.97 7.66 10.07
C SER A 140 -5.53 6.97 11.33
N ILE A 141 -4.79 6.02 11.89
CA ILE A 141 -5.14 5.27 13.10
C ILE A 141 -4.49 5.88 14.35
N TYR A 142 -3.14 6.02 14.39
CA TYR A 142 -2.47 6.44 15.62
C TYR A 142 -2.74 7.90 15.98
N THR A 143 -3.26 8.71 15.07
CA THR A 143 -3.69 10.08 15.36
C THR A 143 -5.13 10.20 15.86
N MET A 144 -5.88 9.08 15.96
CA MET A 144 -7.25 9.10 16.49
C MET A 144 -7.30 9.45 17.97
N SER A 145 -6.36 8.91 18.76
CA SER A 145 -6.33 9.08 20.21
C SER A 145 -4.90 8.89 20.75
N GLU A 146 -4.59 9.48 21.90
CA GLU A 146 -3.37 9.23 22.68
C GLU A 146 -3.28 7.78 23.23
N HIS A 147 -4.42 7.09 23.31
CA HIS A 147 -4.50 5.67 23.69
C HIS A 147 -4.14 4.71 22.55
N VAL A 148 -3.74 5.21 21.37
CA VAL A 148 -3.25 4.39 20.27
C VAL A 148 -1.73 4.44 20.20
N HIS A 149 -1.08 3.31 20.47
CA HIS A 149 0.36 3.15 20.38
C HIS A 149 0.73 2.46 19.07
N LEU A 150 1.53 3.15 18.24
CA LEU A 150 2.09 2.55 17.03
C LEU A 150 3.21 1.57 17.41
N ILE A 151 3.06 0.33 17.01
CA ILE A 151 4.05 -0.74 17.19
C ILE A 151 4.72 -1.02 15.84
N GLU A 152 5.98 -0.69 15.72
CA GLU A 152 6.75 -1.09 14.52
C GLU A 152 7.36 -2.48 14.75
N PRO A 153 7.25 -3.43 13.80
CA PRO A 153 7.92 -4.72 13.89
C PRO A 153 9.41 -4.55 14.22
N HIS A 154 9.95 -5.43 15.03
CA HIS A 154 11.35 -5.43 15.49
C HIS A 154 11.74 -4.31 16.47
N LYS A 155 10.84 -3.41 16.83
CA LYS A 155 11.05 -2.43 17.91
C LYS A 155 10.51 -2.95 19.26
N GLU A 156 10.88 -2.26 20.32
CA GLU A 156 10.39 -2.55 21.66
C GLU A 156 8.89 -2.28 21.76
N ILE A 157 8.20 -3.15 22.50
CA ILE A 157 6.77 -3.02 22.76
C ILE A 157 6.62 -2.14 24.01
N PRO A 158 5.82 -1.07 23.98
CA PRO A 158 5.63 -0.18 25.11
C PRO A 158 4.99 -0.92 26.29
N ILE A 159 5.44 -0.55 27.50
CA ILE A 159 4.84 -1.05 28.75
C ILE A 159 3.72 -0.09 29.17
N VAL A 160 2.52 -0.60 29.28
CA VAL A 160 1.33 0.14 29.70
C VAL A 160 0.70 -0.49 30.94
N SER A 161 0.06 0.34 31.78
CA SER A 161 -0.49 -0.09 33.07
C SER A 161 -1.96 -0.53 33.00
N THR A 162 -2.45 -0.93 31.80
CA THR A 162 -3.83 -1.37 31.62
C THR A 162 -3.89 -2.85 31.25
N SER A 163 -4.98 -3.51 31.65
CA SER A 163 -5.31 -4.88 31.23
C SER A 163 -6.21 -4.91 29.99
N LYS A 164 -6.81 -3.78 29.61
CA LYS A 164 -7.66 -3.64 28.42
C LYS A 164 -6.82 -3.25 27.22
N ILE A 165 -6.30 -4.21 26.51
CA ILE A 165 -5.46 -3.97 25.31
C ILE A 165 -6.11 -4.66 24.11
N PHE A 166 -6.30 -3.90 23.04
CA PHE A 166 -6.68 -4.39 21.71
C PHE A 166 -5.52 -4.24 20.75
N VAL A 167 -5.17 -5.31 20.05
CA VAL A 167 -4.04 -5.37 19.12
C VAL A 167 -4.55 -5.60 17.71
N THR A 168 -4.18 -4.72 16.81
CA THR A 168 -4.50 -4.86 15.37
C THR A 168 -3.37 -4.32 14.51
N ASN A 169 -3.53 -4.29 13.18
CA ASN A 169 -2.43 -4.00 12.29
C ASN A 169 -2.84 -3.27 11.01
N GLN A 170 -1.84 -2.67 10.38
CA GLN A 170 -1.92 -2.11 9.04
C GLN A 170 -2.21 -3.22 8.01
N THR A 171 -3.12 -2.94 7.07
CA THR A 171 -3.65 -3.92 6.12
C THR A 171 -2.61 -4.53 5.17
N THR A 172 -1.44 -3.88 5.01
CA THR A 172 -0.37 -4.29 4.11
C THR A 172 0.88 -4.84 4.82
N MET A 173 0.72 -5.36 6.04
CA MET A 173 1.83 -5.98 6.79
C MET A 173 2.23 -7.35 6.20
N SER A 174 3.46 -7.79 6.52
CA SER A 174 3.88 -9.17 6.27
C SER A 174 3.19 -10.11 7.25
N ILE A 175 2.72 -11.26 6.75
CA ILE A 175 2.14 -12.31 7.59
C ILE A 175 3.12 -12.83 8.65
N TYR A 176 4.42 -12.88 8.34
CA TYR A 176 5.45 -13.33 9.27
C TYR A 176 5.74 -12.27 10.34
N GLU A 177 5.96 -11.01 9.94
CA GLU A 177 6.20 -9.92 10.90
C GLU A 177 5.03 -9.74 11.86
N LEU A 178 3.79 -9.89 11.36
CA LEU A 178 2.61 -9.79 12.20
C LEU A 178 2.57 -10.93 13.21
N LYS A 179 2.81 -12.17 12.78
CA LYS A 179 2.84 -13.33 13.65
C LYS A 179 3.87 -13.16 14.76
N ASP A 180 5.11 -12.82 14.41
CA ASP A 180 6.20 -12.63 15.38
C ASP A 180 5.88 -11.50 16.38
N THR A 181 5.27 -10.41 15.89
CA THR A 181 4.91 -9.27 16.74
C THR A 181 3.74 -9.63 17.67
N PHE A 182 2.75 -10.37 17.17
CA PHE A 182 1.64 -10.89 18.00
C PHE A 182 2.14 -11.81 19.11
N GLU A 183 3.07 -12.69 18.81
CA GLU A 183 3.64 -13.60 19.81
C GLU A 183 4.39 -12.82 20.92
N LYS A 184 5.20 -11.82 20.56
CA LYS A 184 5.87 -10.95 21.53
C LYS A 184 4.89 -10.18 22.41
N ILE A 185 3.84 -9.58 21.81
CA ILE A 185 2.83 -8.87 22.56
C ILE A 185 2.07 -9.84 23.49
N ARG A 186 1.75 -11.03 23.04
CA ARG A 186 1.04 -12.03 23.84
C ARG A 186 1.83 -12.49 25.06
N CYS A 187 3.16 -12.58 24.94
CA CYS A 187 4.03 -12.87 26.09
C CYS A 187 3.99 -11.77 27.15
N LEU A 188 3.88 -10.49 26.76
CA LEU A 188 3.83 -9.35 27.68
C LEU A 188 2.41 -9.11 28.21
N TYR A 189 1.40 -9.34 27.36
CA TYR A 189 0.00 -9.03 27.59
C TYR A 189 -0.91 -10.23 27.24
N PRO A 190 -0.92 -11.28 28.06
CA PRO A 190 -1.63 -12.55 27.74
C PRO A 190 -3.14 -12.39 27.60
N ASN A 191 -3.73 -11.34 28.21
CA ASN A 191 -5.16 -11.03 28.16
C ASN A 191 -5.54 -10.06 27.02
N ALA A 192 -4.59 -9.61 26.19
CA ALA A 192 -4.89 -8.73 25.07
C ALA A 192 -5.75 -9.41 24.01
N ILE A 193 -6.65 -8.64 23.40
CA ILE A 193 -7.49 -9.09 22.28
C ILE A 193 -6.73 -8.85 20.99
N PHE A 194 -6.62 -9.85 20.12
CA PHE A 194 -5.88 -9.78 18.86
C PHE A 194 -6.82 -9.88 17.67
N HIS A 195 -6.69 -8.97 16.72
CA HIS A 195 -7.44 -8.96 15.48
C HIS A 195 -6.50 -8.72 14.29
N ASP A 196 -6.47 -9.67 13.35
CA ASP A 196 -5.62 -9.61 12.16
C ASP A 196 -6.37 -8.96 11.01
N GLU A 197 -5.94 -7.75 10.63
CA GLU A 197 -6.51 -6.93 9.56
C GLU A 197 -5.68 -6.96 8.26
N ILE A 198 -4.72 -7.91 8.09
CA ILE A 198 -4.07 -8.07 6.78
C ILE A 198 -5.16 -8.34 5.73
N CYS A 199 -5.31 -7.42 4.77
CA CYS A 199 -6.37 -7.54 3.77
C CYS A 199 -6.15 -8.74 2.84
N ASN A 200 -7.24 -9.31 2.33
CA ASN A 200 -7.17 -10.49 1.45
C ASN A 200 -6.26 -10.25 0.23
N ALA A 201 -6.28 -9.04 -0.36
CA ALA A 201 -5.42 -8.72 -1.49
C ALA A 201 -3.92 -8.80 -1.17
N THR A 202 -3.51 -8.45 0.05
CA THR A 202 -2.14 -8.61 0.55
C THR A 202 -1.84 -10.08 0.82
N ARG A 203 -2.72 -10.77 1.54
CA ARG A 203 -2.54 -12.17 1.95
C ARG A 203 -2.37 -13.12 0.76
N VAL A 204 -3.26 -13.05 -0.24
CA VAL A 204 -3.19 -13.93 -1.41
C VAL A 204 -1.94 -13.69 -2.27
N ARG A 205 -1.43 -12.45 -2.32
CA ARG A 205 -0.18 -12.16 -3.04
C ARG A 205 1.04 -12.72 -2.32
N GLN A 206 1.10 -12.59 -1.01
CA GLN A 206 2.17 -13.17 -0.21
C GLN A 206 2.16 -14.69 -0.32
N GLN A 207 0.97 -15.31 -0.19
CA GLN A 207 0.82 -16.76 -0.32
C GLN A 207 1.24 -17.27 -1.70
N ALA A 208 0.88 -16.56 -2.77
CA ALA A 208 1.25 -16.94 -4.14
C ALA A 208 2.78 -16.98 -4.35
N ILE A 209 3.56 -16.17 -3.64
CA ILE A 209 5.03 -16.23 -3.66
C ILE A 209 5.53 -17.44 -2.85
N LEU A 210 4.92 -17.71 -1.69
CA LEU A 210 5.29 -18.86 -0.84
C LEU A 210 5.02 -20.21 -1.54
N ASP A 211 4.04 -20.25 -2.42
CA ASP A 211 3.65 -21.45 -3.17
C ASP A 211 4.57 -21.72 -4.39
N LEU A 212 5.47 -20.78 -4.73
CA LEU A 212 6.41 -20.97 -5.84
C LEU A 212 7.37 -22.13 -5.61
N LYS A 213 7.61 -22.93 -6.66
CA LYS A 213 8.54 -24.03 -6.66
C LYS A 213 9.49 -23.91 -7.85
N ASN A 214 10.75 -24.27 -7.65
CA ASN A 214 11.77 -24.34 -8.70
C ASN A 214 11.90 -23.02 -9.50
N VAL A 215 11.94 -21.90 -8.79
CA VAL A 215 12.12 -20.55 -9.36
C VAL A 215 13.53 -20.06 -9.01
N ASP A 216 14.30 -19.69 -10.03
CA ASP A 216 15.66 -19.16 -9.85
C ASP A 216 15.65 -17.68 -9.48
N CYS A 217 14.67 -16.96 -10.02
CA CYS A 217 14.59 -15.51 -9.90
C CYS A 217 13.15 -15.04 -9.71
N LEU A 218 12.92 -14.15 -8.75
CA LEU A 218 11.65 -13.44 -8.57
C LEU A 218 11.84 -11.96 -8.89
N ILE A 219 11.02 -11.43 -9.79
CA ILE A 219 10.92 -10.00 -10.09
C ILE A 219 9.62 -9.47 -9.45
N VAL A 220 9.74 -8.52 -8.55
CA VAL A 220 8.61 -7.78 -7.96
C VAL A 220 8.55 -6.40 -8.60
N VAL A 221 7.54 -6.18 -9.44
CA VAL A 221 7.30 -4.89 -10.09
C VAL A 221 6.51 -4.00 -9.13
N GLY A 222 7.06 -2.83 -8.78
CA GLY A 222 6.39 -1.89 -7.88
C GLY A 222 7.26 -0.72 -7.47
N ASP A 223 6.60 0.31 -6.95
CA ASP A 223 7.28 1.49 -6.43
C ASP A 223 8.03 1.13 -5.13
N PRO A 224 9.31 1.54 -4.96
CA PRO A 224 10.09 1.24 -3.76
C PRO A 224 9.51 1.88 -2.49
N THR A 225 8.64 2.86 -2.60
CA THR A 225 7.95 3.46 -1.44
C THR A 225 6.69 2.70 -1.04
N SER A 226 6.21 1.75 -1.87
CA SER A 226 5.04 0.92 -1.60
C SER A 226 5.34 -0.15 -0.55
N ASN A 227 4.70 -0.06 0.62
CA ASN A 227 4.84 -1.07 1.68
C ASN A 227 4.47 -2.47 1.17
N ASN A 228 3.35 -2.60 0.45
CA ASN A 228 2.93 -3.88 -0.11
C ASN A 228 4.00 -4.48 -1.05
N SER A 229 4.59 -3.67 -1.95
CA SER A 229 5.64 -4.15 -2.87
C SER A 229 6.89 -4.60 -2.12
N GLN A 230 7.34 -3.83 -1.11
CA GLN A 230 8.49 -4.20 -0.29
C GLN A 230 8.25 -5.51 0.47
N LYS A 231 7.06 -5.71 1.04
CA LYS A 231 6.72 -6.97 1.73
C LYS A 231 6.72 -8.18 0.79
N LEU A 232 6.37 -8.02 -0.49
CA LEU A 232 6.50 -9.12 -1.47
C LEU A 232 7.96 -9.49 -1.74
N VAL A 233 8.86 -8.50 -1.77
CA VAL A 233 10.32 -8.75 -1.87
C VAL A 233 10.81 -9.52 -0.65
N ASP A 234 10.44 -9.09 0.55
CA ASP A 234 10.83 -9.74 1.81
C ASP A 234 10.30 -11.19 1.87
N ILE A 235 9.04 -11.42 1.48
CA ILE A 235 8.44 -12.76 1.39
C ILE A 235 9.19 -13.65 0.39
N GLY A 236 9.58 -13.12 -0.76
CA GLY A 236 10.38 -13.88 -1.74
C GLY A 236 11.70 -14.35 -1.18
N LYS A 237 12.41 -13.49 -0.43
CA LYS A 237 13.65 -13.85 0.27
C LYS A 237 13.41 -14.90 1.36
N GLN A 238 12.35 -14.73 2.15
CA GLN A 238 11.98 -15.69 3.21
C GLN A 238 11.53 -17.05 2.65
N ALA A 239 10.95 -17.08 1.45
CA ALA A 239 10.62 -18.31 0.72
C ALA A 239 11.84 -19.06 0.19
N GLY A 240 13.05 -18.49 0.37
CA GLY A 240 14.31 -19.10 -0.08
C GLY A 240 14.59 -18.92 -1.57
N ILE A 241 13.94 -17.97 -2.24
CA ILE A 241 14.27 -17.64 -3.63
C ILE A 241 15.61 -16.90 -3.64
N GLU A 242 16.60 -17.46 -4.31
CA GLU A 242 17.98 -16.99 -4.25
C GLU A 242 18.16 -15.56 -4.78
N HIS A 243 17.43 -15.24 -5.86
CA HIS A 243 17.54 -13.95 -6.51
C HIS A 243 16.18 -13.25 -6.54
N VAL A 244 16.03 -12.16 -5.75
CA VAL A 244 14.81 -11.36 -5.69
C VAL A 244 15.11 -9.92 -6.08
N PHE A 245 14.48 -9.46 -7.15
CA PHE A 245 14.66 -8.10 -7.69
C PHE A 245 13.41 -7.26 -7.43
N SER A 246 13.64 -6.02 -7.01
CA SER A 246 12.61 -4.98 -6.93
C SER A 246 12.86 -4.00 -8.06
N ILE A 247 11.90 -3.83 -8.96
CA ILE A 247 11.97 -2.92 -10.10
C ILE A 247 10.69 -2.10 -10.19
N GLN A 248 10.77 -0.87 -10.70
CA GLN A 248 9.58 -0.05 -10.91
C GLN A 248 8.90 -0.33 -12.25
N THR A 249 9.70 -0.44 -13.29
CA THR A 249 9.24 -0.55 -14.67
C THR A 249 10.22 -1.33 -15.52
N VAL A 250 9.87 -1.50 -16.78
CA VAL A 250 10.77 -2.09 -17.80
C VAL A 250 12.04 -1.27 -18.02
N GLU A 251 12.04 0.03 -17.66
CA GLU A 251 13.23 0.89 -17.77
C GLU A 251 14.39 0.41 -16.89
N ASP A 252 14.05 -0.23 -15.75
CA ASP A 252 15.02 -0.77 -14.78
C ASP A 252 15.56 -2.15 -15.18
N VAL A 253 15.13 -2.71 -16.31
CA VAL A 253 15.49 -4.07 -16.74
C VAL A 253 16.52 -4.03 -17.87
N ASP A 254 17.68 -4.67 -17.67
CA ASP A 254 18.56 -5.10 -18.75
C ASP A 254 18.38 -6.62 -18.96
N LYS A 255 17.98 -7.05 -20.17
CA LYS A 255 17.79 -8.48 -20.48
C LYS A 255 19.00 -9.34 -20.14
N LYS A 256 20.20 -8.81 -20.36
CA LYS A 256 21.47 -9.53 -20.13
C LYS A 256 21.62 -9.99 -18.67
N ASP A 257 21.12 -9.21 -17.72
CA ASP A 257 21.20 -9.53 -16.30
C ASP A 257 20.36 -10.76 -15.95
N PHE A 258 19.36 -11.06 -16.77
CA PHE A 258 18.38 -12.13 -16.57
C PHE A 258 18.64 -13.38 -17.41
N GLU A 259 19.54 -13.34 -18.41
CA GLU A 259 19.84 -14.48 -19.31
C GLU A 259 20.36 -15.73 -18.58
N LYS A 260 20.98 -15.56 -17.43
CA LYS A 260 21.51 -16.65 -16.61
C LYS A 260 20.44 -17.48 -15.90
N TYR A 261 19.21 -16.95 -15.72
CA TYR A 261 18.13 -17.64 -15.03
C TYR A 261 17.30 -18.49 -15.99
N THR A 262 16.96 -19.71 -15.56
CA THR A 262 16.11 -20.63 -16.35
C THR A 262 14.64 -20.38 -16.09
N THR A 263 14.25 -20.14 -14.83
CA THR A 263 12.86 -19.89 -14.44
C THR A 263 12.76 -18.57 -13.70
N ILE A 264 12.04 -17.62 -14.28
CA ILE A 264 11.81 -16.28 -13.73
C ILE A 264 10.33 -16.13 -13.37
N ALA A 265 10.04 -15.88 -12.10
CA ALA A 265 8.71 -15.51 -11.65
C ALA A 265 8.57 -13.98 -11.64
N ILE A 266 7.45 -13.46 -12.11
CA ILE A 266 7.16 -12.02 -12.11
C ILE A 266 5.84 -11.78 -11.38
N THR A 267 5.86 -10.90 -10.40
CA THR A 267 4.68 -10.42 -9.66
C THR A 267 4.68 -8.92 -9.54
N SER A 268 3.64 -8.35 -8.94
CA SER A 268 3.59 -6.92 -8.65
C SER A 268 2.81 -6.57 -7.41
N GLY A 269 3.14 -5.42 -6.82
CA GLY A 269 2.39 -4.85 -5.72
C GLY A 269 0.96 -4.45 -6.08
N ALA A 270 0.09 -4.37 -5.07
CA ALA A 270 -1.32 -4.02 -5.21
C ALA A 270 -1.56 -2.58 -5.70
N SER A 271 -0.54 -1.73 -5.66
CA SER A 271 -0.52 -0.34 -6.17
C SER A 271 0.13 -0.20 -7.56
N THR A 272 0.52 -1.32 -8.19
CA THR A 272 1.23 -1.31 -9.47
C THR A 272 0.26 -1.54 -10.62
N PRO A 273 0.26 -0.68 -11.66
CA PRO A 273 -0.52 -0.92 -12.88
C PRO A 273 -0.15 -2.26 -13.53
N THR A 274 -1.13 -3.06 -13.90
CA THR A 274 -0.90 -4.32 -14.65
C THR A 274 -0.14 -4.07 -15.95
N TYR A 275 -0.36 -2.92 -16.58
CA TYR A 275 0.35 -2.46 -17.75
C TYR A 275 1.87 -2.49 -17.57
N LEU A 276 2.40 -1.96 -16.46
CA LEU A 276 3.85 -1.94 -16.19
C LEU A 276 4.41 -3.36 -16.00
N THR A 277 3.68 -4.23 -15.34
CA THR A 277 4.10 -5.62 -15.12
C THR A 277 4.12 -6.40 -16.45
N ASN A 278 3.12 -6.16 -17.31
CA ASN A 278 3.07 -6.78 -18.63
C ASN A 278 4.22 -6.32 -19.52
N GLN A 279 4.61 -5.03 -19.48
CA GLN A 279 5.77 -4.54 -20.21
C GLN A 279 7.06 -5.27 -19.80
N VAL A 280 7.28 -5.50 -18.51
CA VAL A 280 8.43 -6.26 -18.02
C VAL A 280 8.39 -7.70 -18.54
N LYS A 281 7.24 -8.37 -18.43
CA LYS A 281 7.05 -9.73 -18.93
C LYS A 281 7.33 -9.81 -20.45
N ASP A 282 6.69 -8.93 -21.22
CA ASP A 282 6.80 -8.97 -22.69
C ASP A 282 8.23 -8.65 -23.14
N TYR A 283 8.89 -7.69 -22.50
CA TYR A 283 10.28 -7.37 -22.79
C TYR A 283 11.24 -8.54 -22.50
N LEU A 284 11.04 -9.28 -21.41
CA LEU A 284 11.87 -10.46 -21.10
C LEU A 284 11.53 -11.69 -21.97
N SER A 285 10.25 -11.84 -22.37
CA SER A 285 9.76 -13.04 -23.10
C SER A 285 9.93 -12.95 -24.61
N LEU A 286 9.90 -11.75 -25.17
CA LEU A 286 9.82 -11.51 -26.59
C LEU A 286 11.10 -10.82 -27.09
N ASP A 287 11.41 -11.03 -28.38
CA ASP A 287 12.50 -10.30 -29.05
C ASP A 287 11.98 -8.94 -29.55
N ILE A 288 11.79 -8.02 -28.64
CA ILE A 288 11.32 -6.65 -28.86
C ILE A 288 12.28 -5.63 -28.29
N GLU A 289 12.26 -4.43 -28.84
CA GLU A 289 12.91 -3.27 -28.21
C GLU A 289 12.23 -2.93 -26.88
N LYS A 290 12.98 -2.27 -26.00
CA LYS A 290 12.46 -1.83 -24.68
C LYS A 290 11.28 -0.87 -24.90
N PRO A 291 10.05 -1.24 -24.45
CA PRO A 291 8.87 -0.44 -24.70
C PRO A 291 8.89 0.86 -23.88
N LYS A 292 8.37 1.94 -24.46
CA LYS A 292 8.18 3.22 -23.75
C LYS A 292 6.92 3.17 -22.91
N ILE A 293 6.96 3.82 -21.72
CA ILE A 293 5.82 3.92 -20.84
C ILE A 293 4.85 4.98 -21.36
N ARG A 294 3.58 4.60 -21.54
CA ARG A 294 2.49 5.49 -21.92
C ARG A 294 1.63 5.81 -20.69
N ILE A 295 1.62 7.08 -20.28
CA ILE A 295 0.93 7.51 -19.05
C ILE A 295 -0.58 7.26 -19.11
N GLN A 296 -1.18 7.33 -20.29
CA GLN A 296 -2.61 7.07 -20.51
C GLN A 296 -3.05 5.63 -20.18
N GLU A 297 -2.11 4.69 -20.21
CA GLU A 297 -2.35 3.26 -19.92
C GLU A 297 -2.26 2.91 -18.41
N ILE A 298 -1.95 3.90 -17.57
CA ILE A 298 -1.70 3.68 -16.15
C ILE A 298 -2.99 3.59 -15.33
N LEU A 299 -4.04 4.38 -15.67
CA LEU A 299 -5.31 4.44 -14.92
C LEU A 299 -6.45 3.71 -15.63
#